data_60da9d2402086c60f8b8b3a3ab59488b
#
_entry.id   60da9d2402086c60f8b8b3a3ab59488b
#
_cell.length_a   1.000
_cell.length_b   1.000
_cell.length_c   1.000
_cell.angle_alpha   90.00
_cell.angle_beta   90.00
_cell.angle_gamma   90.00
#
_symmetry.space_group_name_H-M   'P 1'
#
loop_
_entity.id
_entity.type
_entity.pdbx_description
1 polymer ?
#
loop_
_entity_poly.entity_id
_entity_poly.type
_entity_poly.pdbx_seq_one_letter_code
_entity_poly.pdbx_strand_id
1 'polypeptide(L)'
;MRRILIYTGAGLLLLLLLLAGGLWIFRNHILNRMAERRIAKLEQRYGLEVNYDDLRFEGTGRLFLNGLSVVPEKRDTLLTLRSATFNLGFWQLLKGNVEVMDMALDGLTVDFVKENHQANYDFLFRSRSEGEKETERASEKVGYDKRVQTLLNGVFLLLPSEGRLTRLHVRERKDSDSVSLYVPEFNIENHQFRSQLAFVEEGYTQHWETEGEINAGERRVSVSIQAPELTVPYIRRRLGAEVAFDRLWLSFTQQKEDEKVILLGQTEVDGLKVFHRRLSPERINLDRGKLDFQLNVESHALELDSCSTIRFNDLQFHPYLRVESPSHLMASIHQPLFPAKELFNSLPHGLFENLEGIRVEGELAYDFELDADLACPDSLKFYSDLRPQHFRILGYGTTDLSKMSEEFEYTAYEDEMPVRTFPVGPSWNHFLPLDSVPQLMRMAVLQSEDGGFFYHQGFLPDAIREAMVYDLKTRRFARGGSTI
;
A
#
# COMPACT_ATOMS: atom_id res chain seq x y z
N MET A 1 -33.28 53.57 -41.33
CA MET A 1 -33.09 52.35 -40.54
C MET A 1 -31.71 51.68 -40.74
N ARG A 2 -31.22 51.37 -41.93
CA ARG A 2 -29.98 50.63 -42.17
C ARG A 2 -28.69 51.31 -41.63
N ARG A 3 -28.61 52.67 -41.74
CA ARG A 3 -27.47 53.43 -41.17
C ARG A 3 -27.45 53.48 -39.65
N ILE A 4 -28.61 53.57 -38.97
CA ILE A 4 -28.72 53.56 -37.53
C ILE A 4 -28.27 52.21 -36.97
N LEU A 5 -28.66 51.07 -37.60
CA LEU A 5 -28.23 49.73 -37.23
C LEU A 5 -26.73 49.51 -37.37
N ILE A 6 -26.09 50.13 -38.40
CA ILE A 6 -24.65 50.07 -38.62
C ILE A 6 -23.92 50.87 -37.53
N TYR A 7 -24.38 52.06 -37.16
CA TYR A 7 -23.75 52.89 -36.10
C TYR A 7 -23.97 52.31 -34.70
N THR A 8 -25.11 51.69 -34.40
CA THR A 8 -25.33 51.01 -33.15
C THR A 8 -24.51 49.71 -33.05
N GLY A 9 -24.39 48.95 -34.14
CA GLY A 9 -23.51 47.79 -34.18
C GLY A 9 -22.03 48.15 -34.07
N ALA A 10 -21.56 49.20 -34.74
CA ALA A 10 -20.20 49.69 -34.59
C ALA A 10 -19.89 50.23 -33.20
N GLY A 11 -20.85 50.94 -32.59
CA GLY A 11 -20.74 51.40 -31.19
C GLY A 11 -20.65 50.27 -30.18
N LEU A 12 -21.47 49.22 -30.36
CA LEU A 12 -21.43 48.02 -29.52
C LEU A 12 -20.09 47.27 -29.68
N LEU A 13 -19.62 47.11 -30.91
CA LEU A 13 -18.32 46.50 -31.19
C LEU A 13 -17.17 47.27 -30.55
N LEU A 14 -17.20 48.63 -30.68
CA LEU A 14 -16.20 49.49 -30.05
C LEU A 14 -16.22 49.36 -28.52
N LEU A 15 -17.41 49.31 -27.93
CA LEU A 15 -17.58 49.10 -26.47
C LEU A 15 -17.02 47.72 -26.03
N LEU A 16 -17.30 46.65 -26.78
CA LEU A 16 -16.76 45.34 -26.53
C LEU A 16 -15.23 45.31 -26.64
N LEU A 17 -14.67 46.01 -27.64
CA LEU A 17 -13.22 46.09 -27.81
C LEU A 17 -12.56 46.90 -26.68
N LEU A 18 -13.21 47.97 -26.19
CA LEU A 18 -12.73 48.77 -25.05
C LEU A 18 -12.82 47.94 -23.75
N LEU A 19 -13.89 47.16 -23.54
CA LEU A 19 -14.02 46.26 -22.39
C LEU A 19 -12.97 45.14 -22.45
N ALA A 20 -12.78 44.51 -23.60
CA ALA A 20 -11.75 43.51 -23.79
C ALA A 20 -10.34 44.06 -23.60
N GLY A 21 -10.05 45.26 -24.12
CA GLY A 21 -8.78 45.95 -23.91
C GLY A 21 -8.56 46.33 -22.45
N GLY A 22 -9.58 46.79 -21.76
CA GLY A 22 -9.54 47.07 -20.33
C GLY A 22 -9.26 45.80 -19.50
N LEU A 23 -10.01 44.72 -19.76
CA LEU A 23 -9.76 43.40 -19.11
C LEU A 23 -8.33 42.89 -19.40
N TRP A 24 -7.83 43.09 -20.62
CA TRP A 24 -6.46 42.73 -20.98
C TRP A 24 -5.39 43.50 -20.21
N ILE A 25 -5.57 44.81 -20.08
CA ILE A 25 -4.62 45.70 -19.36
C ILE A 25 -4.63 45.37 -17.87
N PHE A 26 -5.81 45.17 -17.27
CA PHE A 26 -5.96 44.96 -15.82
C PHE A 26 -5.91 43.47 -15.43
N ARG A 27 -5.68 42.54 -16.37
CA ARG A 27 -5.75 41.09 -16.12
C ARG A 27 -4.88 40.63 -14.95
N ASN A 28 -3.64 41.11 -14.84
CA ASN A 28 -2.74 40.75 -13.74
C ASN A 28 -3.19 41.33 -12.40
N HIS A 29 -3.74 42.51 -12.38
CA HIS A 29 -4.31 43.10 -11.18
C HIS A 29 -5.54 42.33 -10.69
N ILE A 30 -6.42 41.94 -11.62
CA ILE A 30 -7.59 41.10 -11.32
C ILE A 30 -7.15 39.73 -10.81
N LEU A 31 -6.17 39.09 -11.47
CA LEU A 31 -5.61 37.81 -11.08
C LEU A 31 -5.06 37.87 -9.64
N ASN A 32 -4.18 38.79 -9.33
CA ASN A 32 -3.59 38.90 -7.99
C ASN A 32 -4.66 39.16 -6.92
N ARG A 33 -5.65 40.03 -7.18
CA ARG A 33 -6.76 40.27 -6.23
C ARG A 33 -7.62 39.03 -6.02
N MET A 34 -7.82 38.21 -7.06
CA MET A 34 -8.53 36.91 -6.93
C MET A 34 -7.70 35.87 -6.17
N ALA A 35 -6.40 35.82 -6.43
CA ALA A 35 -5.47 34.95 -5.71
C ALA A 35 -5.42 35.33 -4.21
N GLU A 36 -5.20 36.60 -3.88
CA GLU A 36 -5.20 37.08 -2.50
C GLU A 36 -6.48 36.70 -1.73
N ARG A 37 -7.66 36.88 -2.37
CA ARG A 37 -8.94 36.49 -1.75
C ARG A 37 -9.07 34.98 -1.52
N ARG A 38 -8.54 34.18 -2.43
CA ARG A 38 -8.55 32.71 -2.28
C ARG A 38 -7.55 32.26 -1.23
N ILE A 39 -6.36 32.85 -1.25
CA ILE A 39 -5.30 32.60 -0.25
C ILE A 39 -5.82 32.96 1.15
N ALA A 40 -6.36 34.17 1.34
CA ALA A 40 -6.91 34.58 2.64
C ALA A 40 -7.98 33.62 3.18
N LYS A 41 -8.82 33.05 2.30
CA LYS A 41 -9.78 32.01 2.71
C LYS A 41 -9.11 30.69 3.11
N LEU A 42 -8.04 30.27 2.40
CA LEU A 42 -7.27 29.07 2.74
C LEU A 42 -6.53 29.27 4.05
N GLU A 43 -5.88 30.42 4.24
CA GLU A 43 -5.17 30.78 5.47
C GLU A 43 -6.12 30.76 6.67
N GLN A 44 -7.27 31.41 6.55
CA GLN A 44 -8.28 31.43 7.61
C GLN A 44 -8.87 30.03 7.89
N ARG A 45 -9.08 29.23 6.83
CA ARG A 45 -9.70 27.91 6.97
C ARG A 45 -8.77 26.88 7.58
N TYR A 46 -7.50 26.91 7.18
CA TYR A 46 -6.54 25.84 7.52
C TYR A 46 -5.43 26.26 8.47
N GLY A 47 -5.33 27.55 8.82
CA GLY A 47 -4.24 28.07 9.63
C GLY A 47 -2.90 27.98 8.89
N LEU A 48 -2.88 28.43 7.64
CA LEU A 48 -1.71 28.42 6.77
C LEU A 48 -1.23 29.86 6.53
N GLU A 49 0.02 30.00 6.19
CA GLU A 49 0.59 31.19 5.60
C GLU A 49 1.06 30.84 4.19
N VAL A 50 0.52 31.52 3.18
CA VAL A 50 0.79 31.26 1.77
C VAL A 50 1.41 32.50 1.14
N ASN A 51 2.68 32.41 0.78
CA ASN A 51 3.43 33.49 0.15
C ASN A 51 3.82 33.12 -1.28
N TYR A 52 3.89 34.13 -2.15
CA TYR A 52 4.44 34.01 -3.51
C TYR A 52 5.12 35.31 -3.93
N ASP A 53 6.14 35.23 -4.78
CA ASP A 53 6.89 36.39 -5.23
C ASP A 53 6.21 37.09 -6.41
N ASP A 54 5.73 36.33 -7.39
CA ASP A 54 5.13 36.87 -8.60
C ASP A 54 4.06 35.91 -9.19
N LEU A 55 2.93 36.49 -9.55
CA LEU A 55 1.84 35.81 -10.22
C LEU A 55 1.30 36.66 -11.35
N ARG A 56 1.46 36.21 -12.59
CA ARG A 56 1.09 37.02 -13.77
C ARG A 56 0.67 36.15 -14.95
N PHE A 57 -0.13 36.76 -15.81
CA PHE A 57 -0.36 36.24 -17.14
C PHE A 57 0.74 36.70 -18.11
N GLU A 58 1.33 35.77 -18.83
CA GLU A 58 2.21 35.98 -19.96
C GLU A 58 1.47 35.65 -21.27
N GLY A 59 1.37 36.59 -22.20
CA GLY A 59 0.61 36.38 -23.45
C GLY A 59 -0.88 36.14 -23.20
N THR A 60 -1.54 35.32 -24.00
CA THR A 60 -3.00 35.16 -24.06
C THR A 60 -3.56 34.09 -23.13
N GLY A 61 -2.74 33.12 -22.67
CA GLY A 61 -3.24 32.01 -21.85
C GLY A 61 -2.20 31.36 -20.96
N ARG A 62 -0.98 31.93 -20.90
CA ARG A 62 0.07 31.40 -20.04
C ARG A 62 0.02 32.08 -18.66
N LEU A 63 -0.18 31.30 -17.60
CA LEU A 63 -0.09 31.75 -16.21
C LEU A 63 1.29 31.39 -15.67
N PHE A 64 1.99 32.35 -15.09
CA PHE A 64 3.30 32.17 -14.45
C PHE A 64 3.20 32.46 -12.97
N LEU A 65 3.74 31.60 -12.14
CA LEU A 65 3.86 31.72 -10.69
C LEU A 65 5.31 31.50 -10.29
N ASN A 66 5.83 32.33 -9.41
CA ASN A 66 7.18 32.23 -8.87
C ASN A 66 7.20 32.35 -7.35
N GLY A 67 8.09 31.58 -6.71
CA GLY A 67 8.40 31.72 -5.29
C GLY A 67 7.28 31.32 -4.34
N LEU A 68 6.43 30.32 -4.70
CA LEU A 68 5.35 29.89 -3.79
C LEU A 68 5.92 29.18 -2.56
N SER A 69 5.44 29.56 -1.38
CA SER A 69 5.66 28.85 -0.12
C SER A 69 4.38 28.69 0.68
N VAL A 70 4.23 27.54 1.33
CA VAL A 70 3.10 27.23 2.21
C VAL A 70 3.64 26.78 3.56
N VAL A 71 3.33 27.54 4.60
CA VAL A 71 3.81 27.33 5.96
C VAL A 71 2.60 27.21 6.89
N PRO A 72 2.36 26.08 7.52
CA PRO A 72 1.32 25.95 8.54
C PRO A 72 1.67 26.75 9.79
N GLU A 73 0.67 27.32 10.45
CA GLU A 73 0.87 28.20 11.61
C GLU A 73 1.71 27.51 12.70
N LYS A 74 2.83 28.17 13.09
CA LYS A 74 3.80 27.68 14.10
C LYS A 74 4.40 26.31 13.77
N ARG A 75 4.58 25.98 12.49
CA ARG A 75 5.16 24.74 11.99
C ARG A 75 6.25 25.01 10.95
N ASP A 76 6.98 23.95 10.62
CA ASP A 76 7.93 23.96 9.52
C ASP A 76 7.21 24.12 8.18
N THR A 77 7.91 24.70 7.21
CA THR A 77 7.42 24.84 5.85
C THR A 77 7.00 23.50 5.28
N LEU A 78 5.77 23.42 4.79
CA LEU A 78 5.23 22.21 4.19
C LEU A 78 5.59 22.09 2.71
N LEU A 79 5.50 23.21 1.97
CA LEU A 79 5.68 23.18 0.52
C LEU A 79 6.41 24.43 0.07
N THR A 80 7.37 24.25 -0.84
CA THR A 80 7.97 25.34 -1.63
C THR A 80 7.97 24.97 -3.11
N LEU A 81 7.74 25.94 -3.97
CA LEU A 81 7.80 25.80 -5.42
C LEU A 81 8.55 26.98 -5.99
N ARG A 82 9.63 26.72 -6.73
CA ARG A 82 10.42 27.77 -7.35
C ARG A 82 9.64 28.47 -8.44
N SER A 83 9.14 27.73 -9.41
CA SER A 83 8.31 28.30 -10.46
C SER A 83 7.31 27.30 -11.02
N ALA A 84 6.19 27.84 -11.50
CA ALA A 84 5.18 27.10 -12.23
C ALA A 84 4.72 27.88 -13.45
N THR A 85 4.49 27.19 -14.53
CA THR A 85 3.87 27.74 -15.74
C THR A 85 2.70 26.85 -16.12
N PHE A 86 1.55 27.46 -16.37
CA PHE A 86 0.33 26.76 -16.79
C PHE A 86 -0.13 27.37 -18.12
N ASN A 87 -0.28 26.56 -19.14
CA ASN A 87 -0.91 26.94 -20.38
C ASN A 87 -2.41 26.63 -20.30
N LEU A 88 -3.23 27.68 -20.28
CA LEU A 88 -4.69 27.57 -20.16
C LEU A 88 -5.35 27.65 -21.52
N GLY A 89 -6.40 26.85 -21.73
CA GLY A 89 -7.21 26.90 -22.94
C GLY A 89 -7.91 28.25 -23.11
N PHE A 90 -7.45 29.10 -24.02
CA PHE A 90 -7.98 30.46 -24.22
C PHE A 90 -9.49 30.50 -24.46
N TRP A 91 -10.01 29.60 -25.30
CA TRP A 91 -11.45 29.53 -25.60
C TRP A 91 -12.29 29.01 -24.41
N GLN A 92 -11.71 28.18 -23.58
CA GLN A 92 -12.36 27.69 -22.35
C GLN A 92 -12.38 28.78 -21.27
N LEU A 93 -11.28 29.53 -21.14
CA LEU A 93 -11.21 30.69 -20.26
C LEU A 93 -12.29 31.74 -20.61
N LEU A 94 -12.53 32.00 -21.91
CA LEU A 94 -13.59 32.90 -22.35
C LEU A 94 -15.00 32.40 -21.99
N LYS A 95 -15.18 31.07 -21.87
CA LYS A 95 -16.44 30.45 -21.42
C LYS A 95 -16.54 30.37 -19.89
N GLY A 96 -15.53 30.85 -19.16
CA GLY A 96 -15.47 30.78 -17.69
C GLY A 96 -14.96 29.44 -17.15
N ASN A 97 -14.47 28.54 -18.01
CA ASN A 97 -13.89 27.26 -17.64
C ASN A 97 -12.35 27.37 -17.61
N VAL A 98 -11.73 26.89 -16.52
CA VAL A 98 -10.26 26.79 -16.42
C VAL A 98 -9.86 25.37 -16.83
N GLU A 99 -9.27 25.24 -17.99
CA GLU A 99 -8.70 23.99 -18.50
C GLU A 99 -7.19 24.16 -18.68
N VAL A 100 -6.41 23.35 -17.96
CA VAL A 100 -4.95 23.33 -18.05
C VAL A 100 -4.58 22.39 -19.19
N MET A 101 -4.00 22.93 -20.26
CA MET A 101 -3.58 22.16 -21.43
C MET A 101 -2.19 21.56 -21.24
N ASP A 102 -1.30 22.33 -20.61
CA ASP A 102 0.08 21.97 -20.35
C ASP A 102 0.57 22.67 -19.08
N MET A 103 1.47 22.00 -18.38
CA MET A 103 2.00 22.48 -17.12
C MET A 103 3.50 22.20 -17.03
N ALA A 104 4.26 23.20 -16.59
CA ALA A 104 5.66 23.01 -16.20
C ALA A 104 5.87 23.49 -14.76
N LEU A 105 6.36 22.59 -13.93
CA LEU A 105 6.73 22.89 -12.53
C LEU A 105 8.24 22.70 -12.36
N ASP A 106 8.87 23.60 -11.61
CA ASP A 106 10.29 23.51 -11.32
C ASP A 106 10.59 23.78 -9.85
N GLY A 107 11.38 22.89 -9.25
CA GLY A 107 11.84 23.03 -7.87
C GLY A 107 10.73 22.89 -6.84
N LEU A 108 9.84 21.91 -7.00
CA LEU A 108 8.82 21.57 -6.00
C LEU A 108 9.45 20.78 -4.86
N THR A 109 9.40 21.30 -3.66
CA THR A 109 9.81 20.61 -2.44
C THR A 109 8.61 20.49 -1.50
N VAL A 110 8.38 19.27 -1.00
CA VAL A 110 7.33 18.97 0.01
C VAL A 110 8.00 18.32 1.20
N ASP A 111 7.89 18.96 2.36
CA ASP A 111 8.49 18.51 3.62
C ASP A 111 7.40 18.10 4.61
N PHE A 112 7.25 16.80 4.83
CA PHE A 112 6.39 16.24 5.87
C PHE A 112 7.20 16.10 7.17
N VAL A 113 6.92 16.96 8.14
CA VAL A 113 7.63 16.98 9.43
C VAL A 113 6.69 16.59 10.54
N LYS A 114 7.07 15.60 11.34
CA LYS A 114 6.34 15.17 12.53
C LYS A 114 7.29 15.09 13.72
N GLU A 115 7.11 15.97 14.68
CA GLU A 115 7.87 16.03 15.93
C GLU A 115 6.93 16.09 17.14
N ASN A 116 7.25 15.38 18.21
CA ASN A 116 6.48 15.41 19.47
C ASN A 116 4.97 15.21 19.27
N HIS A 117 4.57 14.25 18.42
CA HIS A 117 3.17 13.93 18.07
C HIS A 117 2.44 15.03 17.28
N GLN A 118 3.10 16.07 16.82
CA GLN A 118 2.53 17.14 16.02
C GLN A 118 3.17 17.15 14.63
N ALA A 119 2.34 17.23 13.59
CA ALA A 119 2.81 17.27 12.21
C ALA A 119 2.44 18.58 11.52
N ASN A 120 3.31 19.04 10.59
CA ASN A 120 3.02 20.22 9.78
C ASN A 120 1.91 20.00 8.75
N TYR A 121 1.45 18.76 8.60
CA TYR A 121 0.36 18.36 7.71
C TYR A 121 -0.92 17.91 8.44
N ASP A 122 -1.01 18.09 9.77
CA ASP A 122 -2.19 17.68 10.57
C ASP A 122 -3.49 18.35 10.09
N PHE A 123 -3.40 19.57 9.54
CA PHE A 123 -4.55 20.31 9.03
C PHE A 123 -5.25 19.60 7.85
N LEU A 124 -4.54 18.81 7.07
CA LEU A 124 -5.12 18.03 5.96
C LEU A 124 -6.14 16.97 6.44
N PHE A 125 -6.04 16.57 7.70
CA PHE A 125 -6.84 15.51 8.30
C PHE A 125 -7.84 16.00 9.35
N ARG A 126 -7.96 17.35 9.54
CA ARG A 126 -8.94 17.94 10.45
C ARG A 126 -10.20 18.29 9.66
N SER A 127 -11.34 17.66 9.98
CA SER A 127 -12.65 18.12 9.54
C SER A 127 -13.08 19.29 10.42
N ARG A 128 -13.11 20.52 9.87
CA ARG A 128 -13.71 21.65 10.54
C ARG A 128 -15.08 21.89 9.93
N SER A 129 -16.16 21.54 10.65
CA SER A 129 -17.51 21.96 10.31
C SER A 129 -17.61 23.48 10.41
N GLU A 130 -18.09 24.14 9.37
CA GLU A 130 -18.42 25.56 9.41
C GLU A 130 -19.55 25.78 10.44
N GLY A 131 -19.24 26.49 11.52
CA GLY A 131 -20.24 27.26 12.27
C GLY A 131 -20.88 26.62 13.50
N GLU A 132 -20.19 25.86 14.35
CA GLU A 132 -20.70 25.57 15.69
C GLU A 132 -19.63 25.76 16.79
N LYS A 133 -20.11 26.41 17.87
CA LYS A 133 -19.33 26.76 19.06
C LYS A 133 -18.64 25.54 19.67
N GLU A 134 -17.43 25.79 20.20
CA GLU A 134 -16.65 24.89 21.04
C GLU A 134 -17.51 24.21 22.11
N THR A 135 -17.99 23.04 21.79
CA THR A 135 -18.37 22.03 22.77
C THR A 135 -17.61 20.77 22.36
N GLU A 136 -16.91 20.18 23.31
CA GLU A 136 -16.07 18.98 23.22
C GLU A 136 -16.77 17.84 22.50
N ARG A 137 -16.72 17.86 21.16
CA ARG A 137 -16.99 16.67 20.34
C ARG A 137 -15.69 16.29 19.66
N ALA A 138 -15.24 15.08 19.96
CA ALA A 138 -14.10 14.44 19.31
C ALA A 138 -14.14 14.75 17.81
N SER A 139 -13.05 15.32 17.28
CA SER A 139 -12.93 15.66 15.87
C SER A 139 -13.23 14.41 15.04
N GLU A 140 -14.34 14.42 14.34
CA GLU A 140 -14.71 13.35 13.42
C GLU A 140 -13.59 13.21 12.39
N LYS A 141 -12.85 12.12 12.44
CA LYS A 141 -11.75 11.86 11.52
C LYS A 141 -12.33 11.72 10.11
N VAL A 142 -11.77 12.45 9.17
CA VAL A 142 -12.13 12.33 7.74
C VAL A 142 -12.05 10.86 7.32
N GLY A 143 -13.10 10.30 6.73
CA GLY A 143 -13.18 8.92 6.31
C GLY A 143 -12.10 8.53 5.27
N TYR A 144 -11.80 7.25 5.15
CA TYR A 144 -10.83 6.73 4.18
C TYR A 144 -11.23 7.03 2.73
N ASP A 145 -12.53 6.90 2.40
CA ASP A 145 -13.11 7.24 1.10
C ASP A 145 -12.75 8.66 0.66
N LYS A 146 -12.99 9.64 1.54
CA LYS A 146 -12.69 11.06 1.28
C LYS A 146 -11.19 11.32 1.14
N ARG A 147 -10.35 10.63 1.92
CA ARG A 147 -8.89 10.76 1.83
C ARG A 147 -8.38 10.21 0.50
N VAL A 148 -8.77 9.00 0.14
CA VAL A 148 -8.38 8.37 -1.12
C VAL A 148 -8.91 9.19 -2.29
N GLN A 149 -10.16 9.64 -2.24
CA GLN A 149 -10.73 10.50 -3.27
C GLN A 149 -9.98 11.81 -3.43
N THR A 150 -9.59 12.46 -2.32
CA THR A 150 -8.81 13.71 -2.34
C THR A 150 -7.43 13.50 -2.96
N LEU A 151 -6.75 12.42 -2.58
CA LEU A 151 -5.45 12.07 -3.16
C LEU A 151 -5.56 11.77 -4.67
N LEU A 152 -6.49 10.95 -5.08
CA LEU A 152 -6.69 10.61 -6.50
C LEU A 152 -7.14 11.82 -7.32
N ASN A 153 -8.04 12.65 -6.79
CA ASN A 153 -8.41 13.91 -7.44
C ASN A 153 -7.21 14.85 -7.55
N GLY A 154 -6.33 14.89 -6.55
CA GLY A 154 -5.07 15.65 -6.62
C GLY A 154 -4.18 15.13 -7.76
N VAL A 155 -3.99 13.83 -7.87
CA VAL A 155 -3.21 13.21 -8.96
C VAL A 155 -3.81 13.57 -10.33
N PHE A 156 -5.12 13.35 -10.52
CA PHE A 156 -5.78 13.60 -11.80
C PHE A 156 -5.91 15.08 -12.15
N LEU A 157 -5.95 15.98 -11.15
CA LEU A 157 -6.00 17.43 -11.38
C LEU A 157 -4.61 18.03 -11.64
N LEU A 158 -3.59 17.54 -10.95
CA LEU A 158 -2.23 18.10 -11.01
C LEU A 158 -1.41 17.54 -12.18
N LEU A 159 -1.84 16.43 -12.78
CA LEU A 159 -1.14 15.79 -13.88
C LEU A 159 -2.00 15.89 -15.16
N PRO A 160 -1.85 16.97 -15.95
CA PRO A 160 -2.53 17.09 -17.25
C PRO A 160 -2.01 16.05 -18.23
N SER A 161 -2.65 15.95 -19.41
CA SER A 161 -2.19 15.06 -20.50
C SER A 161 -0.78 15.35 -20.96
N GLU A 162 -0.33 16.58 -20.78
CA GLU A 162 1.01 17.06 -21.11
C GLU A 162 1.57 17.90 -19.97
N GLY A 163 2.81 17.63 -19.57
CA GLY A 163 3.43 18.38 -18.49
C GLY A 163 4.85 17.94 -18.20
N ARG A 164 5.56 18.85 -17.54
CA ARG A 164 6.94 18.63 -17.10
C ARG A 164 7.10 19.07 -15.66
N LEU A 165 7.69 18.20 -14.85
CA LEU A 165 8.09 18.51 -13.49
C LEU A 165 9.60 18.28 -13.36
N THR A 166 10.34 19.30 -12.95
CA THR A 166 11.77 19.18 -12.73
C THR A 166 12.08 19.44 -11.25
N ARG A 167 13.05 18.68 -10.72
CA ARG A 167 13.56 18.84 -9.33
C ARG A 167 12.46 18.75 -8.27
N LEU A 168 11.65 17.67 -8.32
CA LEU A 168 10.76 17.34 -7.22
C LEU A 168 11.56 16.72 -6.08
N HIS A 169 11.37 17.21 -4.88
CA HIS A 169 11.94 16.67 -3.66
C HIS A 169 10.84 16.49 -2.61
N VAL A 170 10.53 15.26 -2.24
CA VAL A 170 9.59 14.93 -1.16
C VAL A 170 10.37 14.35 0.00
N ARG A 171 10.25 14.93 1.19
CA ARG A 171 10.92 14.46 2.39
C ARG A 171 9.90 14.18 3.48
N GLU A 172 10.08 13.10 4.20
CA GLU A 172 9.41 12.83 5.47
C GLU A 172 10.47 12.82 6.57
N ARG A 173 10.25 13.62 7.61
CA ARG A 173 11.05 13.61 8.84
C ARG A 173 10.13 13.29 10.01
N LYS A 174 10.46 12.26 10.74
CA LYS A 174 9.74 11.86 11.95
C LYS A 174 10.72 11.58 13.05
N ASP A 175 10.78 12.50 14.02
CA ASP A 175 11.76 12.49 15.11
C ASP A 175 13.21 12.41 14.53
N SER A 176 13.94 11.33 14.75
CA SER A 176 15.29 11.12 14.20
C SER A 176 15.32 10.50 12.79
N ASP A 177 14.19 10.07 12.31
CA ASP A 177 14.09 9.30 11.06
C ASP A 177 13.81 10.21 9.87
N SER A 178 14.48 9.96 8.76
CA SER A 178 14.23 10.67 7.51
C SER A 178 14.16 9.73 6.32
N VAL A 179 13.21 10.04 5.44
CA VAL A 179 13.05 9.39 4.14
C VAL A 179 12.89 10.47 3.11
N SER A 180 13.54 10.35 1.98
CA SER A 180 13.39 11.29 0.88
C SER A 180 13.25 10.60 -0.47
N LEU A 181 12.43 11.21 -1.30
CA LEU A 181 12.23 10.89 -2.71
C LEU A 181 12.69 12.08 -3.54
N TYR A 182 13.59 11.87 -4.45
CA TYR A 182 14.05 12.87 -5.40
C TYR A 182 13.74 12.43 -6.83
N VAL A 183 13.03 13.29 -7.57
CA VAL A 183 12.71 13.11 -8.99
C VAL A 183 13.37 14.23 -9.77
N PRO A 184 14.48 13.98 -10.47
CA PRO A 184 15.18 14.99 -11.28
C PRO A 184 14.28 15.58 -12.34
N GLU A 185 13.58 14.71 -13.06
CA GLU A 185 12.69 15.05 -14.16
C GLU A 185 11.57 14.04 -14.29
N PHE A 186 10.34 14.54 -14.46
CA PHE A 186 9.15 13.78 -14.76
C PHE A 186 8.45 14.46 -15.95
N ASN A 187 8.31 13.74 -17.03
CA ASN A 187 7.63 14.21 -18.24
C ASN A 187 6.40 13.35 -18.48
N ILE A 188 5.29 14.00 -18.80
CA ILE A 188 4.07 13.35 -19.25
C ILE A 188 3.70 13.91 -20.63
N GLU A 189 3.53 13.03 -21.61
CA GLU A 189 3.15 13.34 -22.98
C GLU A 189 2.07 12.34 -23.42
N ASN A 190 0.94 12.85 -23.92
CA ASN A 190 -0.19 12.00 -24.32
C ASN A 190 -0.59 11.00 -23.23
N HIS A 191 -0.69 11.45 -21.99
CA HIS A 191 -1.00 10.65 -20.81
C HIS A 191 0.10 9.64 -20.39
N GLN A 192 1.16 9.44 -21.17
CA GLN A 192 2.26 8.55 -20.84
C GLN A 192 3.38 9.30 -20.14
N PHE A 193 3.97 8.68 -19.12
CA PHE A 193 5.11 9.24 -18.42
C PHE A 193 6.28 8.27 -18.33
N ARG A 194 7.47 8.84 -18.24
CA ARG A 194 8.70 8.13 -17.85
C ARG A 194 9.51 9.02 -16.93
N SER A 195 10.06 8.43 -15.87
CA SER A 195 10.90 9.13 -14.92
C SER A 195 11.90 8.20 -14.27
N GLN A 196 13.02 8.76 -13.85
CA GLN A 196 13.95 8.14 -12.90
C GLN A 196 13.80 8.85 -11.58
N LEU A 197 13.78 8.09 -10.50
CA LEU A 197 13.70 8.65 -9.17
C LEU A 197 14.72 8.01 -8.24
N ALA A 198 15.20 8.79 -7.28
CA ALA A 198 16.10 8.34 -6.23
C ALA A 198 15.34 8.33 -4.90
N PHE A 199 15.34 7.20 -4.24
CA PHE A 199 14.76 7.03 -2.92
C PHE A 199 15.86 6.86 -1.89
N VAL A 200 15.85 7.68 -0.83
CA VAL A 200 16.87 7.64 0.23
C VAL A 200 16.23 7.33 1.56
N GLU A 201 16.66 6.25 2.19
CA GLU A 201 16.26 5.85 3.55
C GLU A 201 17.51 5.44 4.34
N GLU A 202 17.68 5.99 5.54
CA GLU A 202 18.81 5.69 6.44
C GLU A 202 20.20 5.84 5.78
N GLY A 203 20.34 6.77 4.82
CA GLY A 203 21.59 6.99 4.07
C GLY A 203 21.82 6.01 2.92
N TYR A 204 20.93 5.04 2.71
CA TYR A 204 20.94 4.14 1.56
C TYR A 204 20.11 4.73 0.42
N THR A 205 20.69 4.82 -0.78
CA THR A 205 20.04 5.37 -1.96
C THR A 205 19.71 4.28 -2.95
N GLN A 206 18.46 4.22 -3.39
CA GLN A 206 17.99 3.35 -4.47
C GLN A 206 17.57 4.22 -5.65
N HIS A 207 17.88 3.76 -6.86
CA HIS A 207 17.46 4.38 -8.10
C HIS A 207 16.39 3.51 -8.77
N TRP A 208 15.23 4.10 -9.04
CA TRP A 208 14.09 3.42 -9.63
C TRP A 208 13.78 4.01 -10.99
N GLU A 209 13.50 3.16 -11.96
CA GLU A 209 12.94 3.55 -13.23
C GLU A 209 11.43 3.39 -13.19
N THR A 210 10.70 4.43 -13.57
CA THR A 210 9.25 4.41 -13.57
C THR A 210 8.71 4.85 -14.90
N GLU A 211 7.70 4.15 -15.37
CA GLU A 211 6.96 4.50 -16.57
C GLU A 211 5.48 4.12 -16.38
N GLY A 212 4.61 4.77 -17.13
CA GLY A 212 3.19 4.45 -17.03
C GLY A 212 2.29 5.41 -17.78
N GLU A 213 1.01 5.35 -17.45
CA GLU A 213 -0.04 6.16 -18.03
C GLU A 213 -0.94 6.73 -16.93
N ILE A 214 -1.31 8.00 -17.06
CA ILE A 214 -2.29 8.65 -16.19
C ILE A 214 -3.35 9.29 -17.07
N ASN A 215 -4.55 8.72 -17.07
CA ASN A 215 -5.68 9.20 -17.83
C ASN A 215 -6.76 9.76 -16.89
N ALA A 216 -6.79 11.08 -16.77
CA ALA A 216 -7.74 11.76 -15.89
C ALA A 216 -9.20 11.59 -16.36
N GLY A 217 -9.44 11.52 -17.66
CA GLY A 217 -10.78 11.34 -18.25
C GLY A 217 -11.38 9.97 -17.94
N GLU A 218 -10.56 8.92 -18.00
CA GLU A 218 -10.95 7.55 -17.68
C GLU A 218 -10.72 7.21 -16.18
N ARG A 219 -10.12 8.13 -15.43
CA ARG A 219 -9.69 7.92 -14.03
C ARG A 219 -8.84 6.67 -13.88
N ARG A 220 -7.95 6.43 -14.83
CA ARG A 220 -7.06 5.28 -14.91
C ARG A 220 -5.62 5.69 -14.62
N VAL A 221 -4.95 4.90 -13.82
CA VAL A 221 -3.52 4.98 -13.54
C VAL A 221 -2.89 3.63 -13.84
N SER A 222 -1.78 3.65 -14.58
CA SER A 222 -0.92 2.50 -14.78
C SER A 222 0.52 2.91 -14.51
N VAL A 223 1.23 2.12 -13.73
CA VAL A 223 2.60 2.40 -13.29
C VAL A 223 3.42 1.13 -13.33
N SER A 224 4.61 1.19 -13.91
CA SER A 224 5.65 0.16 -13.82
C SER A 224 6.85 0.76 -13.09
N ILE A 225 7.35 0.05 -12.09
CA ILE A 225 8.54 0.41 -11.32
C ILE A 225 9.55 -0.71 -11.49
N GLN A 226 10.78 -0.37 -11.85
CA GLN A 226 11.85 -1.34 -12.06
C GLN A 226 13.13 -0.86 -11.39
N ALA A 227 13.79 -1.75 -10.69
CA ALA A 227 15.15 -1.60 -10.21
C ALA A 227 15.68 -2.97 -9.78
N PRO A 228 16.98 -3.28 -9.94
CA PRO A 228 17.55 -4.49 -9.39
C PRO A 228 17.40 -4.52 -7.87
N GLU A 229 16.76 -5.56 -7.34
CA GLU A 229 16.50 -5.74 -5.89
C GLU A 229 15.94 -4.48 -5.20
N LEU A 230 14.90 -3.89 -5.78
CA LEU A 230 14.22 -2.74 -5.21
C LEU A 230 13.65 -3.14 -3.83
N THR A 231 14.11 -2.47 -2.79
CA THR A 231 13.63 -2.71 -1.42
C THR A 231 12.49 -1.75 -1.09
N VAL A 232 11.39 -2.29 -0.59
CA VAL A 232 10.23 -1.47 -0.21
C VAL A 232 10.56 -0.65 1.04
N PRO A 233 10.48 0.68 0.95
CA PRO A 233 10.77 1.56 2.09
C PRO A 233 9.84 1.32 3.27
N TYR A 234 10.26 1.73 4.47
CA TYR A 234 9.52 1.65 5.74
C TYR A 234 9.24 0.24 6.29
N ILE A 235 9.21 -0.82 5.46
CA ILE A 235 8.84 -2.17 5.91
C ILE A 235 9.86 -2.67 6.93
N ARG A 236 11.15 -2.53 6.63
CA ARG A 236 12.22 -2.99 7.53
C ARG A 236 12.12 -2.32 8.91
N ARG A 237 11.91 -1.02 8.93
CA ARG A 237 11.86 -0.23 10.15
C ARG A 237 10.59 -0.47 10.96
N ARG A 238 9.44 -0.62 10.31
CA ARG A 238 8.16 -0.77 10.99
C ARG A 238 7.87 -2.21 11.41
N LEU A 239 8.26 -3.17 10.59
CA LEU A 239 7.88 -4.56 10.76
C LEU A 239 9.08 -5.49 11.01
N GLY A 240 10.32 -5.01 10.88
CA GLY A 240 11.51 -5.84 10.94
C GLY A 240 11.64 -6.82 9.77
N ALA A 241 10.86 -6.60 8.70
CA ALA A 241 10.84 -7.41 7.49
C ALA A 241 11.53 -6.67 6.34
N GLU A 242 12.14 -7.38 5.42
CA GLU A 242 12.60 -6.84 4.14
C GLU A 242 11.71 -7.40 3.04
N VAL A 243 11.22 -6.53 2.18
CA VAL A 243 10.49 -6.90 0.97
C VAL A 243 11.22 -6.27 -0.19
N ALA A 244 11.69 -7.09 -1.12
CA ALA A 244 12.36 -6.63 -2.32
C ALA A 244 11.73 -7.26 -3.56
N PHE A 245 11.86 -6.60 -4.70
CA PHE A 245 11.40 -7.10 -5.99
C PHE A 245 12.22 -6.47 -7.13
N ASP A 246 12.14 -7.04 -8.31
CA ASP A 246 12.84 -6.54 -9.49
C ASP A 246 11.94 -5.65 -10.33
N ARG A 247 10.65 -6.00 -10.43
CA ARG A 247 9.64 -5.23 -11.14
C ARG A 247 8.29 -5.30 -10.44
N LEU A 248 7.62 -4.15 -10.35
CA LEU A 248 6.22 -4.03 -9.96
C LEU A 248 5.45 -3.30 -11.05
N TRP A 249 4.39 -3.90 -11.55
CA TRP A 249 3.42 -3.24 -12.40
C TRP A 249 2.07 -3.17 -11.69
N LEU A 250 1.45 -2.00 -11.71
CA LEU A 250 0.14 -1.72 -11.14
C LEU A 250 -0.70 -0.94 -12.14
N SER A 251 -1.93 -1.37 -12.35
CA SER A 251 -2.92 -0.59 -13.11
C SER A 251 -4.27 -0.65 -12.40
N PHE A 252 -4.94 0.49 -12.31
CA PHE A 252 -6.30 0.54 -11.77
C PHE A 252 -7.13 1.64 -12.40
N THR A 253 -8.45 1.45 -12.36
CA THR A 253 -9.47 2.45 -12.71
C THR A 253 -10.30 2.74 -11.48
N GLN A 254 -10.51 4.03 -11.21
CA GLN A 254 -11.37 4.48 -10.13
C GLN A 254 -12.82 4.59 -10.61
N GLN A 255 -13.72 3.94 -9.88
CA GLN A 255 -15.16 4.14 -9.98
C GLN A 255 -15.67 4.78 -8.70
N LYS A 256 -16.74 5.54 -8.79
CA LYS A 256 -17.38 6.15 -7.62
C LYS A 256 -18.82 5.63 -7.52
N GLU A 257 -19.15 5.10 -6.37
CA GLU A 257 -20.51 4.89 -5.90
C GLU A 257 -20.83 5.86 -4.75
N ASP A 258 -22.10 6.04 -4.40
CA ASP A 258 -22.55 7.14 -3.52
C ASP A 258 -21.76 7.28 -2.20
N GLU A 259 -21.39 6.17 -1.56
CA GLU A 259 -20.70 6.18 -0.25
C GLU A 259 -19.34 5.48 -0.25
N LYS A 260 -18.83 5.00 -1.40
CA LYS A 260 -17.55 4.32 -1.50
C LYS A 260 -16.78 4.67 -2.77
N VAL A 261 -15.47 4.52 -2.69
CA VAL A 261 -14.56 4.57 -3.84
C VAL A 261 -14.18 3.14 -4.18
N ILE A 262 -14.39 2.73 -5.43
CA ILE A 262 -14.03 1.41 -5.93
C ILE A 262 -12.81 1.56 -6.83
N LEU A 263 -11.75 0.79 -6.54
CA LEU A 263 -10.58 0.65 -7.38
C LEU A 263 -10.57 -0.76 -7.99
N LEU A 264 -10.77 -0.83 -9.31
CA LEU A 264 -10.68 -2.06 -10.07
C LEU A 264 -9.33 -2.10 -10.76
N GLY A 265 -8.55 -3.13 -10.55
CA GLY A 265 -7.21 -3.15 -11.12
C GLY A 265 -6.50 -4.49 -11.08
N GLN A 266 -5.25 -4.41 -11.50
CA GLN A 266 -4.33 -5.53 -11.55
C GLN A 266 -2.96 -5.06 -11.05
N THR A 267 -2.24 -5.97 -10.39
CA THR A 267 -0.81 -5.77 -10.08
C THR A 267 -0.04 -7.04 -10.35
N GLU A 268 1.16 -6.89 -10.88
CA GLU A 268 2.11 -7.98 -11.12
C GLU A 268 3.44 -7.62 -10.49
N VAL A 269 4.05 -8.58 -9.83
CA VAL A 269 5.36 -8.45 -9.22
C VAL A 269 6.26 -9.58 -9.70
N ASP A 270 7.47 -9.23 -10.13
CA ASP A 270 8.52 -10.18 -10.52
C ASP A 270 9.70 -10.06 -9.54
N GLY A 271 10.34 -11.19 -9.24
CA GLY A 271 11.49 -11.27 -8.35
C GLY A 271 11.17 -10.90 -6.90
N LEU A 272 9.94 -11.19 -6.44
CA LEU A 272 9.53 -10.89 -5.07
C LEU A 272 10.32 -11.72 -4.07
N LYS A 273 10.99 -11.05 -3.14
CA LYS A 273 11.78 -11.63 -2.06
C LYS A 273 11.31 -11.06 -0.73
N VAL A 274 11.09 -11.91 0.24
CA VAL A 274 10.69 -11.50 1.60
C VAL A 274 11.67 -12.08 2.60
N PHE A 275 12.13 -11.27 3.53
CA PHE A 275 12.94 -11.70 4.65
C PHE A 275 12.34 -11.18 5.95
N HIS A 276 12.17 -12.07 6.90
CA HIS A 276 11.85 -11.72 8.28
C HIS A 276 12.43 -12.79 9.21
N ARG A 277 13.27 -12.39 10.13
CA ARG A 277 14.03 -13.28 11.02
C ARG A 277 13.20 -14.31 11.79
N ARG A 278 11.90 -14.06 12.00
CA ARG A 278 10.98 -14.97 12.68
C ARG A 278 10.22 -15.90 11.75
N LEU A 279 10.26 -15.67 10.44
CA LEU A 279 9.61 -16.53 9.44
C LEU A 279 10.60 -17.55 8.89
N SER A 280 11.81 -17.11 8.57
CA SER A 280 12.86 -17.97 8.02
C SER A 280 14.23 -17.37 8.33
N PRO A 281 15.27 -18.19 8.55
CA PRO A 281 16.65 -17.73 8.64
C PRO A 281 17.17 -17.22 7.30
N GLU A 282 16.54 -17.60 6.17
CA GLU A 282 16.92 -17.23 4.82
C GLU A 282 15.86 -16.35 4.15
N ARG A 283 16.23 -15.72 3.03
CA ARG A 283 15.28 -14.97 2.20
C ARG A 283 14.33 -15.93 1.48
N ILE A 284 13.04 -15.68 1.61
CA ILE A 284 11.98 -16.40 0.95
C ILE A 284 11.81 -15.83 -0.45
N ASN A 285 12.01 -16.64 -1.48
CA ASN A 285 11.83 -16.26 -2.87
C ASN A 285 10.43 -16.64 -3.33
N LEU A 286 9.65 -15.63 -3.71
CA LEU A 286 8.27 -15.77 -4.15
C LEU A 286 8.13 -15.63 -5.68
N ASP A 287 9.24 -15.45 -6.40
CA ASP A 287 9.37 -15.31 -7.85
C ASP A 287 8.35 -14.37 -8.48
N ARG A 288 7.16 -14.85 -8.85
CA ARG A 288 6.15 -14.06 -9.55
C ARG A 288 4.80 -14.13 -8.84
N GLY A 289 4.18 -12.96 -8.67
CA GLY A 289 2.81 -12.84 -8.18
C GLY A 289 1.96 -11.93 -9.06
N LYS A 290 0.68 -12.28 -9.19
CA LYS A 290 -0.33 -11.45 -9.85
C LYS A 290 -1.57 -11.36 -8.98
N LEU A 291 -2.12 -10.15 -8.86
CA LEU A 291 -3.39 -9.89 -8.18
C LEU A 291 -4.30 -9.10 -9.12
N ASP A 292 -5.44 -9.69 -9.51
CA ASP A 292 -6.57 -8.98 -10.08
C ASP A 292 -7.47 -8.58 -8.92
N PHE A 293 -7.74 -7.28 -8.73
CA PHE A 293 -8.39 -6.83 -7.50
C PHE A 293 -9.57 -5.89 -7.72
N GLN A 294 -10.52 -6.00 -6.81
CA GLN A 294 -11.49 -4.98 -6.50
C GLN A 294 -11.27 -4.52 -5.06
N LEU A 295 -10.85 -3.26 -4.90
CA LEU A 295 -10.66 -2.63 -3.59
C LEU A 295 -11.79 -1.63 -3.36
N ASN A 296 -12.62 -1.90 -2.36
CA ASN A 296 -13.68 -1.03 -1.90
C ASN A 296 -13.16 -0.16 -0.75
N VAL A 297 -13.25 1.15 -0.89
CA VAL A 297 -12.82 2.13 0.13
C VAL A 297 -14.05 2.84 0.67
N GLU A 298 -14.41 2.55 1.90
CA GLU A 298 -15.50 3.14 2.65
C GLU A 298 -14.98 4.17 3.67
N SER A 299 -15.86 4.88 4.35
CA SER A 299 -15.45 5.88 5.35
C SER A 299 -14.60 5.29 6.49
N HIS A 300 -14.91 4.08 6.92
CA HIS A 300 -14.26 3.43 8.06
C HIS A 300 -13.67 2.06 7.74
N ALA A 301 -13.73 1.62 6.48
CA ALA A 301 -13.26 0.31 6.08
C ALA A 301 -12.51 0.34 4.74
N LEU A 302 -11.54 -0.56 4.61
CA LEU A 302 -10.88 -0.96 3.37
C LEU A 302 -11.19 -2.44 3.14
N GLU A 303 -11.68 -2.78 1.95
CA GLU A 303 -12.08 -4.14 1.63
C GLU A 303 -11.50 -4.59 0.30
N LEU A 304 -10.75 -5.68 0.31
CA LEU A 304 -10.43 -6.47 -0.87
C LEU A 304 -11.58 -7.45 -1.09
N ASP A 305 -12.35 -7.21 -2.13
CA ASP A 305 -13.53 -8.00 -2.44
C ASP A 305 -13.17 -9.44 -2.83
N SER A 306 -14.01 -10.39 -2.48
CA SER A 306 -13.82 -11.83 -2.76
C SER A 306 -13.80 -12.18 -4.26
N CYS A 307 -14.23 -11.27 -5.14
CA CYS A 307 -14.05 -11.44 -6.59
C CYS A 307 -12.59 -11.25 -7.03
N SER A 308 -11.74 -10.73 -6.13
CA SER A 308 -10.30 -10.59 -6.39
C SER A 308 -9.63 -11.96 -6.54
N THR A 309 -8.59 -12.01 -7.36
CA THR A 309 -7.89 -13.26 -7.67
C THR A 309 -6.40 -13.07 -7.47
N ILE A 310 -5.79 -13.87 -6.60
CA ILE A 310 -4.34 -14.00 -6.49
C ILE A 310 -3.91 -15.21 -7.34
N ARG A 311 -2.88 -14.99 -8.17
CA ARG A 311 -2.11 -16.05 -8.82
C ARG A 311 -0.68 -16.00 -8.31
N PHE A 312 -0.24 -17.12 -7.78
CA PHE A 312 1.10 -17.28 -7.26
C PHE A 312 1.69 -18.59 -7.77
N ASN A 313 2.66 -18.49 -8.69
CA ASN A 313 3.17 -19.62 -9.45
C ASN A 313 2.01 -20.39 -10.10
N ASP A 314 1.82 -21.69 -9.75
CA ASP A 314 0.75 -22.54 -10.28
C ASP A 314 -0.58 -22.37 -9.51
N LEU A 315 -0.53 -21.76 -8.30
CA LEU A 315 -1.69 -21.64 -7.41
C LEU A 315 -2.52 -20.41 -7.72
N GLN A 316 -3.85 -20.59 -7.76
CA GLN A 316 -4.82 -19.51 -7.88
C GLN A 316 -5.86 -19.63 -6.76
N PHE A 317 -6.17 -18.50 -6.11
CA PHE A 317 -7.21 -18.45 -5.08
C PHE A 317 -7.87 -17.07 -4.98
N HIS A 318 -9.01 -17.01 -4.28
CA HIS A 318 -9.84 -15.83 -4.11
C HIS A 318 -9.82 -15.37 -2.64
N PRO A 319 -8.98 -14.37 -2.28
CA PRO A 319 -8.96 -13.86 -0.93
C PRO A 319 -10.06 -12.83 -0.70
N TYR A 320 -10.60 -12.79 0.51
CA TYR A 320 -11.35 -11.67 1.03
C TYR A 320 -10.57 -11.07 2.21
N LEU A 321 -10.47 -9.74 2.26
CA LEU A 321 -9.82 -9.03 3.36
C LEU A 321 -10.58 -7.74 3.63
N ARG A 322 -11.00 -7.51 4.89
CA ARG A 322 -11.63 -6.28 5.32
C ARG A 322 -10.96 -5.76 6.59
N VAL A 323 -10.54 -4.50 6.55
CA VAL A 323 -9.96 -3.80 7.68
C VAL A 323 -10.88 -2.66 8.06
N GLU A 324 -11.48 -2.71 9.23
CA GLU A 324 -12.33 -1.65 9.78
C GLU A 324 -11.61 -0.88 10.88
N SER A 325 -11.74 0.43 10.82
CA SER A 325 -11.21 1.30 11.89
C SER A 325 -12.11 1.21 13.15
N PRO A 326 -11.54 1.16 14.36
CA PRO A 326 -10.11 1.38 14.63
C PRO A 326 -9.24 0.12 14.64
N SER A 327 -9.81 -1.09 14.68
CA SER A 327 -9.01 -2.26 15.06
C SER A 327 -9.55 -3.61 14.60
N HIS A 328 -10.53 -3.67 13.71
CA HIS A 328 -11.18 -4.90 13.31
C HIS A 328 -10.63 -5.39 11.96
N LEU A 329 -10.19 -6.64 11.91
CA LEU A 329 -9.66 -7.33 10.74
C LEU A 329 -10.47 -8.58 10.47
N MET A 330 -10.99 -8.72 9.25
CA MET A 330 -11.63 -9.93 8.74
C MET A 330 -10.89 -10.41 7.50
N ALA A 331 -10.63 -11.70 7.41
CA ALA A 331 -10.03 -12.32 6.24
C ALA A 331 -10.62 -13.70 6.00
N SER A 332 -10.82 -14.06 4.73
CA SER A 332 -11.24 -15.41 4.37
C SER A 332 -10.67 -15.87 3.02
N ILE A 333 -10.51 -17.15 2.88
CA ILE A 333 -10.22 -17.86 1.64
C ILE A 333 -11.15 -19.06 1.58
N HIS A 334 -11.88 -19.18 0.49
CA HIS A 334 -12.67 -20.37 0.19
C HIS A 334 -12.16 -20.94 -1.14
N GLN A 335 -11.40 -22.01 -1.04
CA GLN A 335 -10.79 -22.67 -2.20
C GLN A 335 -11.44 -24.05 -2.40
N PRO A 336 -12.29 -24.21 -3.42
CA PRO A 336 -12.85 -25.52 -3.75
C PRO A 336 -11.74 -26.49 -4.19
N LEU A 337 -12.10 -27.73 -4.47
CA LEU A 337 -11.14 -28.75 -4.89
C LEU A 337 -10.24 -28.27 -6.03
N PHE A 338 -8.93 -28.38 -5.81
CA PHE A 338 -7.88 -28.06 -6.77
C PHE A 338 -6.76 -29.11 -6.71
N PRO A 339 -5.98 -29.29 -7.78
CA PRO A 339 -4.88 -30.26 -7.81
C PRO A 339 -3.84 -29.98 -6.72
N ALA A 340 -3.56 -30.96 -5.86
CA ALA A 340 -2.59 -30.79 -4.77
C ALA A 340 -1.21 -30.33 -5.26
N LYS A 341 -0.79 -30.80 -6.44
CA LYS A 341 0.48 -30.43 -7.06
C LYS A 341 0.63 -28.90 -7.26
N GLU A 342 -0.46 -28.18 -7.48
CA GLU A 342 -0.41 -26.72 -7.67
C GLU A 342 0.04 -26.01 -6.39
N LEU A 343 -0.42 -26.47 -5.22
CA LEU A 343 0.04 -25.96 -3.93
C LEU A 343 1.52 -26.28 -3.72
N PHE A 344 1.91 -27.55 -3.86
CA PHE A 344 3.28 -27.97 -3.54
C PHE A 344 4.32 -27.41 -4.51
N ASN A 345 3.98 -27.26 -5.80
CA ASN A 345 4.84 -26.57 -6.76
C ASN A 345 4.97 -25.06 -6.50
N SER A 346 3.99 -24.49 -5.79
CA SER A 346 3.97 -23.05 -5.50
C SER A 346 4.59 -22.71 -4.13
N LEU A 347 5.02 -23.70 -3.35
CA LEU A 347 5.67 -23.44 -2.07
C LEU A 347 6.98 -22.66 -2.29
N PRO A 348 7.13 -21.50 -1.61
CA PRO A 348 8.32 -20.68 -1.81
C PRO A 348 9.56 -21.30 -1.19
N HIS A 349 10.68 -21.19 -1.92
CA HIS A 349 11.98 -21.60 -1.41
C HIS A 349 12.36 -20.80 -0.15
N GLY A 350 12.95 -21.50 0.82
CA GLY A 350 13.39 -20.92 2.09
C GLY A 350 12.31 -20.82 3.16
N LEU A 351 11.04 -21.18 2.87
CA LEU A 351 9.98 -21.23 3.89
C LEU A 351 9.63 -22.67 4.30
N PHE A 352 9.64 -23.59 3.36
CA PHE A 352 9.24 -24.98 3.56
C PHE A 352 10.31 -25.94 3.07
N GLU A 353 11.55 -25.76 3.50
CA GLU A 353 12.72 -26.56 3.07
C GLU A 353 12.51 -28.08 3.17
N ASN A 354 11.81 -28.50 4.23
CA ASN A 354 11.51 -29.92 4.44
C ASN A 354 10.58 -30.51 3.37
N LEU A 355 9.81 -29.68 2.67
CA LEU A 355 8.86 -30.07 1.63
C LEU A 355 9.39 -29.83 0.22
N GLU A 356 10.59 -29.24 0.07
CA GLU A 356 11.18 -28.98 -1.24
C GLU A 356 11.39 -30.28 -2.02
N GLY A 357 10.89 -30.31 -3.27
CA GLY A 357 10.99 -31.44 -4.16
C GLY A 357 9.97 -32.56 -3.88
N ILE A 358 9.06 -32.40 -2.94
CA ILE A 358 7.96 -33.35 -2.70
C ILE A 358 7.07 -33.47 -3.95
N ARG A 359 6.72 -34.72 -4.31
CA ARG A 359 5.81 -34.98 -5.41
C ARG A 359 4.53 -35.62 -4.87
N VAL A 360 3.42 -35.03 -5.26
CA VAL A 360 2.09 -35.43 -4.77
C VAL A 360 1.11 -35.62 -5.92
N GLU A 361 0.04 -36.37 -5.64
CA GLU A 361 -1.16 -36.48 -6.49
C GLU A 361 -2.42 -36.36 -5.64
N GLY A 362 -3.57 -36.18 -6.32
CA GLY A 362 -4.86 -35.96 -5.69
C GLY A 362 -5.23 -34.46 -5.65
N GLU A 363 -6.27 -34.16 -4.89
CA GLU A 363 -6.87 -32.85 -4.80
C GLU A 363 -6.92 -32.37 -3.34
N LEU A 364 -6.96 -31.06 -3.16
CA LEU A 364 -7.13 -30.39 -1.87
C LEU A 364 -8.27 -29.40 -1.96
N ALA A 365 -9.00 -29.20 -0.87
CA ALA A 365 -9.88 -28.06 -0.68
C ALA A 365 -9.45 -27.32 0.58
N TYR A 366 -9.54 -26.02 0.59
CA TYR A 366 -9.09 -25.19 1.72
C TYR A 366 -10.09 -24.12 2.09
N ASP A 367 -10.44 -24.07 3.36
CA ASP A 367 -11.26 -23.02 3.94
C ASP A 367 -10.50 -22.34 5.08
N PHE A 368 -10.47 -21.01 5.03
CA PHE A 368 -9.84 -20.17 6.03
C PHE A 368 -10.75 -19.01 6.38
N GLU A 369 -10.92 -18.75 7.67
CA GLU A 369 -11.65 -17.59 8.19
C GLU A 369 -10.91 -17.01 9.40
N LEU A 370 -10.74 -15.71 9.41
CA LEU A 370 -10.21 -14.91 10.51
C LEU A 370 -11.13 -13.74 10.76
N ASP A 371 -11.54 -13.56 12.03
CA ASP A 371 -12.29 -12.40 12.50
C ASP A 371 -11.64 -11.93 13.81
N ALA A 372 -10.92 -10.82 13.76
CA ALA A 372 -10.05 -10.36 14.85
C ALA A 372 -10.32 -8.88 15.19
N ASP A 373 -10.90 -8.63 16.37
CA ASP A 373 -10.92 -7.30 16.96
C ASP A 373 -9.70 -7.12 17.86
N LEU A 374 -8.74 -6.28 17.43
CA LEU A 374 -7.53 -6.00 18.19
C LEU A 374 -7.80 -5.24 19.50
N ALA A 375 -8.98 -4.63 19.65
CA ALA A 375 -9.43 -4.03 20.90
C ALA A 375 -9.97 -5.08 21.89
N CYS A 376 -10.45 -6.22 21.37
CA CYS A 376 -10.98 -7.32 22.17
C CYS A 376 -10.40 -8.66 21.68
N PRO A 377 -9.10 -8.96 21.93
CA PRO A 377 -8.43 -10.15 21.39
C PRO A 377 -9.11 -11.48 21.76
N ASP A 378 -9.83 -11.54 22.87
CA ASP A 378 -10.56 -12.75 23.30
C ASP A 378 -11.73 -13.11 22.37
N SER A 379 -12.24 -12.16 21.59
CA SER A 379 -13.30 -12.38 20.60
C SER A 379 -12.81 -12.99 19.29
N LEU A 380 -11.50 -13.20 19.15
CA LEU A 380 -10.88 -13.72 17.93
C LEU A 380 -11.50 -15.06 17.53
N LYS A 381 -11.98 -15.10 16.28
CA LYS A 381 -12.42 -16.32 15.61
C LYS A 381 -11.37 -16.71 14.58
N PHE A 382 -10.99 -17.95 14.59
CA PHE A 382 -10.04 -18.53 13.66
C PHE A 382 -10.53 -19.89 13.22
N TYR A 383 -10.64 -20.08 11.93
CA TYR A 383 -10.95 -21.36 11.32
C TYR A 383 -9.98 -21.60 10.17
N SER A 384 -9.46 -22.82 10.09
CA SER A 384 -8.59 -23.26 9.00
C SER A 384 -8.75 -24.75 8.82
N ASP A 385 -9.13 -25.17 7.62
CA ASP A 385 -9.41 -26.57 7.30
C ASP A 385 -8.89 -26.93 5.90
N LEU A 386 -7.94 -27.84 5.84
CA LEU A 386 -7.37 -28.38 4.61
C LEU A 386 -7.86 -29.81 4.41
N ARG A 387 -8.73 -30.02 3.45
CA ARG A 387 -9.37 -31.33 3.17
C ARG A 387 -8.72 -31.99 1.98
N PRO A 388 -8.04 -33.13 2.17
CA PRO A 388 -7.49 -33.91 1.08
C PRO A 388 -8.54 -34.83 0.45
N GLN A 389 -8.49 -34.97 -0.89
CA GLN A 389 -9.26 -35.94 -1.63
C GLN A 389 -8.32 -36.78 -2.53
N HIS A 390 -8.26 -38.09 -2.29
CA HIS A 390 -7.36 -39.01 -2.97
C HIS A 390 -5.87 -38.58 -2.94
N PHE A 391 -5.49 -37.82 -1.92
CA PHE A 391 -4.14 -37.28 -1.76
C PHE A 391 -3.15 -38.41 -1.48
N ARG A 392 -2.04 -38.43 -2.21
CA ARG A 392 -0.92 -39.37 -2.02
C ARG A 392 0.42 -38.65 -2.27
N ILE A 393 1.40 -39.03 -1.47
CA ILE A 393 2.79 -38.64 -1.68
C ILE A 393 3.43 -39.66 -2.59
N LEU A 394 3.89 -39.24 -3.77
CA LEU A 394 4.55 -40.08 -4.77
C LEU A 394 6.07 -40.15 -4.56
N GLY A 395 6.63 -39.18 -3.90
CA GLY A 395 8.04 -39.10 -3.56
C GLY A 395 8.31 -37.99 -2.63
N TYR A 396 9.17 -38.23 -1.66
CA TYR A 396 9.61 -37.21 -0.71
C TYR A 396 10.64 -36.27 -1.36
N GLY A 397 10.74 -35.05 -0.85
CA GLY A 397 11.72 -34.08 -1.27
C GLY A 397 13.01 -34.17 -0.45
N THR A 398 13.50 -33.02 -0.01
CA THR A 398 14.73 -32.90 0.80
C THR A 398 14.64 -33.73 2.08
N THR A 399 13.47 -33.77 2.73
CA THR A 399 13.24 -34.60 3.92
C THR A 399 12.41 -35.81 3.57
N ASP A 400 13.03 -36.98 3.64
CA ASP A 400 12.34 -38.27 3.42
C ASP A 400 11.68 -38.76 4.70
N LEU A 401 10.41 -38.42 4.88
CA LEU A 401 9.62 -38.82 6.05
C LEU A 401 9.39 -40.34 6.16
N SER A 402 9.62 -41.14 5.09
CA SER A 402 9.52 -42.60 5.17
C SER A 402 10.58 -43.18 6.10
N LYS A 403 11.71 -42.47 6.27
CA LYS A 403 12.81 -42.86 7.14
C LYS A 403 12.59 -42.63 8.63
N MET A 404 11.46 -42.02 9.01
CA MET A 404 11.14 -41.78 10.42
C MET A 404 10.98 -43.08 11.23
N SER A 405 10.72 -44.20 10.58
CA SER A 405 10.68 -45.52 11.22
C SER A 405 12.02 -46.27 11.21
N GLU A 406 13.06 -45.68 10.60
CA GLU A 406 14.41 -46.22 10.57
C GLU A 406 15.27 -45.58 11.66
N GLU A 407 16.43 -46.19 11.94
CA GLU A 407 17.41 -45.59 12.84
C GLU A 407 18.06 -44.38 12.19
N PHE A 408 18.19 -43.26 12.94
CA PHE A 408 18.84 -42.04 12.48
C PHE A 408 19.72 -41.42 13.57
N GLU A 409 20.65 -40.57 13.19
CA GLU A 409 21.43 -39.75 14.13
C GLU A 409 20.67 -38.45 14.43
N TYR A 410 20.56 -38.13 15.71
CA TYR A 410 19.97 -36.87 16.20
C TYR A 410 21.06 -36.06 16.89
N THR A 411 21.14 -34.78 16.54
CA THR A 411 22.01 -33.80 17.23
C THR A 411 21.14 -32.86 18.04
N ALA A 412 21.34 -32.87 19.36
CA ALA A 412 20.71 -31.92 20.25
C ALA A 412 21.44 -30.60 20.23
N TYR A 413 20.68 -29.50 20.17
CA TYR A 413 21.19 -28.15 20.19
C TYR A 413 20.72 -27.41 21.43
N GLU A 414 21.57 -26.53 21.97
CA GLU A 414 21.24 -25.58 23.03
C GLU A 414 21.77 -24.20 22.59
N ASP A 415 20.93 -23.20 22.54
CA ASP A 415 21.26 -21.86 22.02
C ASP A 415 21.95 -21.90 20.63
N GLU A 416 21.43 -22.70 19.71
CA GLU A 416 21.96 -22.92 18.35
C GLU A 416 23.33 -23.64 18.29
N MET A 417 23.87 -24.03 19.43
CA MET A 417 25.13 -24.78 19.51
C MET A 417 24.87 -26.29 19.64
N PRO A 418 25.54 -27.14 18.83
CA PRO A 418 25.39 -28.58 18.95
C PRO A 418 25.98 -29.06 20.27
N VAL A 419 25.16 -29.71 21.11
CA VAL A 419 25.57 -30.20 22.44
C VAL A 419 25.93 -31.66 22.38
N ARG A 420 25.15 -32.47 21.66
CA ARG A 420 25.36 -33.91 21.63
C ARG A 420 24.71 -34.54 20.40
N THR A 421 25.44 -35.43 19.73
CA THR A 421 24.90 -36.31 18.67
C THR A 421 24.77 -37.73 19.21
N PHE A 422 23.66 -38.41 18.93
CA PHE A 422 23.42 -39.79 19.33
C PHE A 422 22.46 -40.49 18.34
N PRO A 423 22.60 -41.82 18.17
CA PRO A 423 21.65 -42.54 17.34
C PRO A 423 20.30 -42.67 18.04
N VAL A 424 19.21 -42.52 17.28
CA VAL A 424 17.85 -42.81 17.71
C VAL A 424 17.42 -44.08 17.00
N GLY A 425 17.51 -45.18 17.71
CA GLY A 425 17.24 -46.53 17.16
C GLY A 425 17.93 -47.65 17.93
N PRO A 426 17.79 -48.90 17.44
CA PRO A 426 18.24 -50.11 18.15
C PRO A 426 19.74 -50.16 18.45
N SER A 427 20.58 -49.41 17.73
CA SER A 427 22.03 -49.35 17.99
C SER A 427 22.39 -48.58 19.26
N TRP A 428 21.47 -47.74 19.79
CA TRP A 428 21.66 -47.01 21.02
C TRP A 428 21.25 -47.82 22.24
N ASN A 429 22.15 -48.03 23.15
CA ASN A 429 21.92 -48.86 24.34
C ASN A 429 20.83 -48.33 25.30
N HIS A 430 20.39 -47.10 25.12
CA HIS A 430 19.28 -46.48 25.88
C HIS A 430 17.97 -46.42 25.06
N PHE A 431 17.94 -46.96 23.85
CA PHE A 431 16.74 -47.00 23.01
C PHE A 431 15.72 -47.99 23.58
N LEU A 432 14.48 -47.55 23.68
CA LEU A 432 13.33 -48.39 23.98
C LEU A 432 12.35 -48.32 22.81
N PRO A 433 12.00 -49.47 22.20
CA PRO A 433 10.93 -49.51 21.23
C PRO A 433 9.63 -48.93 21.81
N LEU A 434 8.82 -48.27 21.01
CA LEU A 434 7.59 -47.62 21.45
C LEU A 434 6.68 -48.54 22.26
N ASP A 435 6.58 -49.83 21.84
CA ASP A 435 5.76 -50.83 22.54
C ASP A 435 6.29 -51.19 23.94
N SER A 436 7.55 -50.95 24.20
CA SER A 436 8.19 -51.15 25.51
C SER A 436 8.07 -49.96 26.43
N VAL A 437 7.66 -48.77 25.90
CA VAL A 437 7.42 -47.57 26.70
C VAL A 437 6.07 -47.68 27.41
N PRO A 438 6.02 -47.54 28.75
CA PRO A 438 4.76 -47.63 29.52
C PRO A 438 3.67 -46.72 28.97
N GLN A 439 2.44 -47.20 28.86
CA GLN A 439 1.32 -46.43 28.32
C GLN A 439 1.13 -45.08 29.00
N LEU A 440 1.25 -45.05 30.34
CA LEU A 440 1.15 -43.80 31.12
C LEU A 440 2.19 -42.77 30.69
N MET A 441 3.41 -43.18 30.37
CA MET A 441 4.46 -42.27 29.90
C MET A 441 4.16 -41.75 28.52
N ARG A 442 3.72 -42.59 27.59
CA ARG A 442 3.27 -42.16 26.26
C ARG A 442 2.13 -41.16 26.34
N MET A 443 1.12 -41.45 27.18
CA MET A 443 -0.01 -40.53 27.42
C MET A 443 0.42 -39.22 28.07
N ALA A 444 1.36 -39.26 29.02
CA ALA A 444 1.88 -38.04 29.67
C ALA A 444 2.60 -37.12 28.68
N VAL A 445 3.46 -37.68 27.80
CA VAL A 445 4.15 -36.93 26.76
C VAL A 445 3.15 -36.35 25.76
N LEU A 446 2.23 -37.14 25.25
CA LEU A 446 1.19 -36.69 24.33
C LEU A 446 0.34 -35.55 24.95
N GLN A 447 -0.06 -35.72 26.21
CA GLN A 447 -0.89 -34.72 26.91
C GLN A 447 -0.12 -33.41 27.18
N SER A 448 1.20 -33.48 27.39
CA SER A 448 2.01 -32.29 27.65
C SER A 448 2.36 -31.52 26.37
N GLU A 449 2.60 -32.23 25.27
CA GLU A 449 3.02 -31.63 24.00
C GLU A 449 1.82 -31.31 23.11
N ASP A 450 0.86 -32.24 23.02
CA ASP A 450 -0.32 -32.12 22.16
C ASP A 450 -1.49 -32.93 22.72
N GLY A 451 -2.24 -32.34 23.62
CA GLY A 451 -3.40 -32.99 24.24
C GLY A 451 -4.52 -33.34 23.24
N GLY A 452 -4.50 -32.76 22.05
CA GLY A 452 -5.44 -33.04 20.97
C GLY A 452 -4.97 -34.06 19.95
N PHE A 453 -3.79 -34.68 20.09
CA PHE A 453 -3.11 -35.53 19.09
C PHE A 453 -4.00 -36.56 18.36
N PHE A 454 -4.93 -37.19 19.07
CA PHE A 454 -5.84 -38.20 18.46
C PHE A 454 -7.10 -37.59 17.81
N TYR A 455 -7.28 -36.27 17.90
CA TYR A 455 -8.50 -35.57 17.45
C TYR A 455 -8.28 -34.64 16.26
N HIS A 456 -7.03 -34.44 15.84
CA HIS A 456 -6.69 -33.66 14.64
C HIS A 456 -5.73 -34.42 13.72
N GLN A 457 -5.51 -33.88 12.53
CA GLN A 457 -4.62 -34.46 11.50
C GLN A 457 -3.38 -33.55 11.29
N GLY A 458 -2.63 -33.29 12.37
CA GLY A 458 -1.41 -32.48 12.34
C GLY A 458 -1.64 -30.97 12.49
N PHE A 459 -2.87 -30.48 12.59
CA PHE A 459 -3.21 -29.07 12.71
C PHE A 459 -4.34 -28.86 13.70
N LEU A 460 -4.09 -28.10 14.77
CA LEU A 460 -5.07 -27.83 15.84
C LEU A 460 -5.45 -26.35 15.81
N PRO A 461 -6.56 -25.95 15.14
CA PRO A 461 -6.97 -24.55 15.00
C PRO A 461 -7.14 -23.82 16.34
N ASP A 462 -7.65 -24.51 17.36
CA ASP A 462 -7.83 -23.91 18.70
C ASP A 462 -6.50 -23.52 19.35
N ALA A 463 -5.45 -24.32 19.22
CA ALA A 463 -4.12 -24.00 19.76
C ALA A 463 -3.52 -22.76 19.05
N ILE A 464 -3.72 -22.67 17.74
CA ILE A 464 -3.30 -21.51 16.96
C ILE A 464 -4.09 -20.27 17.39
N ARG A 465 -5.42 -20.37 17.51
CA ARG A 465 -6.27 -19.30 18.00
C ARG A 465 -5.82 -18.79 19.38
N GLU A 466 -5.56 -19.69 20.33
CA GLU A 466 -5.07 -19.33 21.65
C GLU A 466 -3.70 -18.64 21.62
N ALA A 467 -2.79 -19.15 20.79
CA ALA A 467 -1.48 -18.54 20.59
C ALA A 467 -1.62 -17.12 20.01
N MET A 468 -2.46 -16.93 18.99
CA MET A 468 -2.75 -15.62 18.40
C MET A 468 -3.34 -14.64 19.42
N VAL A 469 -4.32 -15.07 20.23
CA VAL A 469 -4.92 -14.25 21.31
C VAL A 469 -3.85 -13.82 22.32
N TYR A 470 -2.99 -14.75 22.73
CA TYR A 470 -1.91 -14.46 23.66
C TYR A 470 -0.90 -13.45 23.07
N ASP A 471 -0.50 -13.65 21.83
CA ASP A 471 0.45 -12.80 21.12
C ASP A 471 -0.10 -11.38 20.90
N LEU A 472 -1.37 -11.26 20.55
CA LEU A 472 -2.06 -9.97 20.43
C LEU A 472 -2.11 -9.23 21.78
N LYS A 473 -2.44 -9.91 22.87
CA LYS A 473 -2.47 -9.33 24.23
C LYS A 473 -1.09 -8.86 24.68
N THR A 474 -0.06 -9.64 24.38
CA THR A 474 1.32 -9.33 24.80
C THR A 474 2.04 -8.42 23.80
N ARG A 475 1.45 -8.16 22.64
CA ARG A 475 2.04 -7.40 21.50
C ARG A 475 3.40 -7.94 21.06
N ARG A 476 3.60 -9.23 21.15
CA ARG A 476 4.81 -9.92 20.73
C ARG A 476 4.49 -11.36 20.37
N PHE A 477 5.23 -11.94 19.44
CA PHE A 477 5.15 -13.38 19.15
C PHE A 477 5.84 -14.16 20.30
N ALA A 478 5.08 -14.55 21.30
CA ALA A 478 5.59 -15.21 22.50
C ALA A 478 5.16 -16.67 22.60
N ARG A 479 4.08 -17.06 21.89
CA ARG A 479 3.54 -18.41 21.90
C ARG A 479 3.27 -18.91 20.49
N GLY A 480 3.71 -20.13 20.17
CA GLY A 480 3.36 -20.83 18.92
C GLY A 480 2.18 -21.80 19.13
N GLY A 481 1.53 -22.19 18.04
CA GLY A 481 0.50 -23.24 18.02
C GLY A 481 1.09 -24.59 17.60
N SER A 482 2.24 -24.99 18.18
CA SER A 482 2.93 -26.23 17.84
C SER A 482 2.10 -27.47 18.17
N THR A 483 2.11 -28.47 17.28
CA THR A 483 1.53 -29.81 17.43
C THR A 483 2.61 -30.85 17.14
N ILE A 484 2.42 -32.08 17.64
CA ILE A 484 3.35 -33.23 17.35
C ILE A 484 3.17 -33.69 15.92
#